data_a8c96890327274f0c79ef073a99a67f8
#
_entry.id   a8c96890327274f0c79ef073a99a67f8
#
_cell.length_a   1.000
_cell.length_b   1.000
_cell.length_c   1.000
_cell.angle_alpha   90.00
_cell.angle_beta   90.00
_cell.angle_gamma   90.00
#
_symmetry.space_group_name_H-M   'P 1'
#
loop_
_entity.id
_entity.type
_entity.pdbx_description
1 polymer ?
#
loop_
_entity_poly.entity_id
_entity_poly.type
_entity_poly.pdbx_seq_one_letter_code
_entity_poly.pdbx_strand_id
1 'polypeptide(L)'
;MKILLPIFLLSLTLTLFGQSVRKETRLYAEKEGQALKMDIYTINSNSQQPKPCLVFVFGGGFKEGTRDAEQYHPYFNYFAERGFTVVSIDYRLGMKNQKAPGLFNNKPIRNAIAVAVEDLYSATNYLLGNAAELAIDTSRIIISGSSAGAITVLQADYENRDNRPSANLLPDDFNYAGVISFAGAIFSGEGTPSYTQPPAPTLFFHGSADKLVPYNKTRFFKLGMFGSKPLAKKFNSEHYPYMFYSMEDIGHSVSEYPMQEFLPEIEQFISDWVLDGKQWMTDIHIKDLLRKSNSSSTPGNYYN
;
A
#
# COMPACT_ATOMS: atom_id res chain seq x y z
N MET A 1 15.62 -36.28 -63.26
CA MET A 1 14.98 -34.96 -63.17
C MET A 1 14.51 -34.80 -61.73
N LYS A 2 15.29 -34.09 -60.87
CA LYS A 2 14.98 -33.87 -59.45
C LYS A 2 14.19 -32.58 -59.34
N ILE A 3 12.95 -32.66 -58.90
CA ILE A 3 12.08 -31.51 -58.65
C ILE A 3 12.40 -31.01 -57.24
N LEU A 4 13.03 -29.80 -57.12
CA LEU A 4 13.16 -29.10 -55.86
C LEU A 4 11.86 -28.32 -55.60
N LEU A 5 11.17 -28.67 -54.50
CA LEU A 5 10.01 -27.96 -54.00
C LEU A 5 10.53 -26.82 -53.08
N PRO A 6 10.21 -25.52 -53.33
CA PRO A 6 10.59 -24.46 -52.39
C PRO A 6 9.72 -24.49 -51.15
N ILE A 7 10.33 -24.64 -49.98
CA ILE A 7 9.68 -24.44 -48.68
C ILE A 7 9.52 -22.93 -48.44
N PHE A 8 8.30 -22.43 -48.53
CA PHE A 8 7.96 -21.06 -48.12
C PHE A 8 7.84 -21.01 -46.62
N LEU A 9 8.86 -20.45 -45.93
CA LEU A 9 8.85 -20.18 -44.52
C LEU A 9 8.00 -18.92 -44.27
N LEU A 10 6.73 -19.08 -43.85
CA LEU A 10 5.87 -18.00 -43.46
C LEU A 10 6.27 -17.52 -42.04
N SER A 11 7.08 -16.47 -41.99
CA SER A 11 7.45 -15.81 -40.74
C SER A 11 6.24 -15.04 -40.20
N LEU A 12 5.53 -15.64 -39.24
CA LEU A 12 4.45 -14.96 -38.49
C LEU A 12 5.11 -13.96 -37.52
N THR A 13 5.23 -12.70 -37.94
CA THR A 13 5.62 -11.61 -37.04
C THR A 13 4.43 -11.32 -36.11
N LEU A 14 4.45 -11.86 -34.90
CA LEU A 14 3.58 -11.40 -33.83
C LEU A 14 4.02 -9.97 -33.46
N THR A 15 3.30 -8.98 -33.94
CA THR A 15 3.37 -7.63 -33.39
C THR A 15 2.73 -7.67 -32.01
N LEU A 16 3.54 -7.75 -30.95
CA LEU A 16 3.10 -7.42 -29.61
C LEU A 16 2.78 -5.92 -29.61
N PHE A 17 1.52 -5.58 -29.79
CA PHE A 17 1.03 -4.27 -29.42
C PHE A 17 1.06 -4.23 -27.87
N GLY A 18 2.03 -3.54 -27.31
CA GLY A 18 2.03 -3.21 -25.89
C GLY A 18 0.70 -2.50 -25.58
N GLN A 19 -0.13 -3.10 -24.73
CA GLN A 19 -1.37 -2.47 -24.32
C GLN A 19 -1.01 -1.25 -23.48
N SER A 20 -1.38 -0.05 -23.94
CA SER A 20 -1.12 1.18 -23.18
C SER A 20 -2.00 1.24 -21.93
N VAL A 21 -1.40 1.61 -20.80
CA VAL A 21 -2.13 1.88 -19.57
C VAL A 21 -2.97 3.15 -19.77
N ARG A 22 -4.27 3.04 -19.48
CA ARG A 22 -5.22 4.14 -19.46
C ARG A 22 -5.39 4.63 -18.04
N LYS A 23 -5.42 5.95 -17.86
CA LYS A 23 -5.78 6.61 -16.59
C LYS A 23 -7.15 7.29 -16.71
N GLU A 24 -8.03 7.03 -15.75
CA GLU A 24 -9.32 7.70 -15.59
C GLU A 24 -9.41 8.29 -14.18
N THR A 25 -9.90 9.54 -14.08
CA THR A 25 -10.07 10.20 -12.77
C THR A 25 -11.55 10.24 -12.40
N ARG A 26 -11.88 9.81 -11.17
CA ARG A 26 -13.25 9.84 -10.63
C ARG A 26 -13.28 10.56 -9.29
N LEU A 27 -14.39 11.23 -9.01
CA LEU A 27 -14.73 11.76 -7.69
C LEU A 27 -15.32 10.61 -6.88
N TYR A 28 -14.74 10.29 -5.72
CA TYR A 28 -15.25 9.22 -4.86
C TYR A 28 -15.95 9.73 -3.58
N ALA A 29 -15.61 10.94 -3.15
CA ALA A 29 -16.27 11.58 -2.01
C ALA A 29 -16.11 13.11 -2.05
N GLU A 30 -16.97 13.80 -1.34
CA GLU A 30 -16.87 15.20 -1.02
C GLU A 30 -16.95 15.36 0.50
N LYS A 31 -15.88 15.84 1.14
CA LYS A 31 -15.78 15.93 2.60
C LYS A 31 -15.20 17.27 3.01
N GLU A 32 -15.88 17.94 3.92
CA GLU A 32 -15.45 19.26 4.46
C GLU A 32 -15.13 20.28 3.34
N GLY A 33 -15.92 20.24 2.24
CA GLY A 33 -15.71 21.08 1.07
C GLY A 33 -14.53 20.71 0.18
N GLN A 34 -13.91 19.55 0.41
CA GLN A 34 -12.82 18.99 -0.42
C GLN A 34 -13.36 17.87 -1.32
N ALA A 35 -13.16 18.03 -2.62
CA ALA A 35 -13.42 16.98 -3.59
C ALA A 35 -12.27 15.96 -3.56
N LEU A 36 -12.56 14.74 -3.09
CA LEU A 36 -11.60 13.65 -3.02
C LEU A 36 -11.73 12.77 -4.27
N LYS A 37 -10.66 12.70 -5.06
CA LYS A 37 -10.62 11.98 -6.33
C LYS A 37 -9.74 10.74 -6.24
N MET A 38 -9.99 9.81 -7.15
CA MET A 38 -9.13 8.67 -7.41
C MET A 38 -8.73 8.63 -8.89
N ASP A 39 -7.52 8.20 -9.16
CA ASP A 39 -7.05 7.86 -10.49
C ASP A 39 -7.04 6.34 -10.65
N ILE A 40 -7.70 5.85 -11.68
CA ILE A 40 -7.86 4.42 -11.98
C ILE A 40 -7.01 4.12 -13.21
N TYR A 41 -6.04 3.21 -13.04
CA TYR A 41 -5.12 2.78 -14.09
C TYR A 41 -5.49 1.35 -14.52
N THR A 42 -5.77 1.18 -15.79
CA THR A 42 -6.14 -0.12 -16.40
C THR A 42 -5.55 -0.24 -17.79
N ILE A 43 -5.40 -1.47 -18.27
CA ILE A 43 -5.14 -1.71 -19.69
C ILE A 43 -6.45 -1.80 -20.47
N ASN A 44 -6.42 -1.38 -21.74
CA ASN A 44 -7.52 -1.62 -22.65
C ASN A 44 -7.69 -3.14 -22.86
N SER A 45 -8.70 -3.72 -22.26
CA SER A 45 -9.02 -5.14 -22.37
C SER A 45 -10.49 -5.29 -22.72
N ASN A 46 -10.80 -6.15 -23.69
CA ASN A 46 -12.18 -6.54 -23.98
C ASN A 46 -12.76 -7.50 -22.94
N SER A 47 -11.95 -7.89 -21.95
CA SER A 47 -12.38 -8.79 -20.88
C SER A 47 -13.18 -8.03 -19.83
N GLN A 48 -14.40 -8.48 -19.59
CA GLN A 48 -15.27 -8.05 -18.48
C GLN A 48 -15.07 -8.90 -17.21
N GLN A 49 -14.07 -9.79 -17.21
CA GLN A 49 -13.77 -10.61 -16.02
C GLN A 49 -13.32 -9.74 -14.86
N PRO A 50 -13.85 -9.96 -13.65
CA PRO A 50 -13.42 -9.25 -12.45
C PRO A 50 -11.92 -9.43 -12.20
N LYS A 51 -11.24 -8.34 -11.87
CA LYS A 51 -9.79 -8.25 -11.68
C LYS A 51 -9.45 -7.93 -10.24
N PRO A 52 -8.31 -8.38 -9.72
CA PRO A 52 -7.79 -7.86 -8.46
C PRO A 52 -7.64 -6.34 -8.51
N CYS A 53 -7.92 -5.68 -7.39
CA CYS A 53 -7.80 -4.24 -7.25
C CYS A 53 -6.67 -3.88 -6.29
N LEU A 54 -5.73 -3.04 -6.73
CA LEU A 54 -4.64 -2.52 -5.92
C LEU A 54 -4.89 -1.04 -5.63
N VAL A 55 -5.31 -0.73 -4.39
CA VAL A 55 -5.58 0.64 -3.94
C VAL A 55 -4.33 1.20 -3.30
N PHE A 56 -3.84 2.33 -3.78
CA PHE A 56 -2.64 3.00 -3.30
C PHE A 56 -2.95 4.31 -2.58
N VAL A 57 -2.29 4.51 -1.44
CA VAL A 57 -2.31 5.74 -0.64
C VAL A 57 -0.91 6.33 -0.61
N PHE A 58 -0.77 7.57 -1.10
CA PHE A 58 0.52 8.24 -1.22
C PHE A 58 1.11 8.68 0.13
N GLY A 59 2.42 8.92 0.14
CA GLY A 59 3.16 9.47 1.27
C GLY A 59 3.03 10.99 1.39
N GLY A 60 3.87 11.59 2.25
CA GLY A 60 3.93 13.04 2.43
C GLY A 60 3.51 13.51 3.82
N GLY A 61 3.63 12.64 4.84
CA GLY A 61 3.45 12.98 6.25
C GLY A 61 2.06 13.49 6.61
N PHE A 62 1.02 13.16 5.87
CA PHE A 62 -0.33 13.72 5.99
C PHE A 62 -0.38 15.25 5.81
N LYS A 63 0.68 15.87 5.27
CA LYS A 63 0.88 17.31 5.12
C LYS A 63 0.88 17.75 3.67
N GLU A 64 1.41 16.89 2.80
CA GLU A 64 1.64 17.16 1.38
C GLU A 64 1.56 15.86 0.57
N GLY A 65 1.74 15.96 -0.74
CA GLY A 65 1.68 14.82 -1.67
C GLY A 65 0.44 14.84 -2.55
N THR A 66 0.44 13.97 -3.53
CA THR A 66 -0.65 13.84 -4.51
C THR A 66 -0.73 12.41 -5.02
N ARG A 67 -1.96 11.96 -5.38
CA ARG A 67 -2.24 10.61 -5.87
C ARG A 67 -1.56 10.27 -7.19
N ASP A 68 -1.22 11.28 -8.01
CA ASP A 68 -0.63 11.14 -9.35
C ASP A 68 0.84 11.57 -9.44
N ALA A 69 1.57 11.53 -8.31
CA ALA A 69 2.98 11.85 -8.28
C ALA A 69 3.80 10.88 -9.15
N GLU A 70 4.69 11.43 -9.98
CA GLU A 70 5.42 10.69 -11.03
C GLU A 70 6.24 9.50 -10.50
N GLN A 71 6.79 9.60 -9.29
CA GLN A 71 7.58 8.52 -8.67
C GLN A 71 6.79 7.22 -8.47
N TYR A 72 5.45 7.27 -8.44
CA TYR A 72 4.59 6.10 -8.27
C TYR A 72 4.15 5.47 -9.59
N HIS A 73 4.29 6.16 -10.73
CA HIS A 73 3.84 5.65 -12.04
C HIS A 73 4.47 4.31 -12.44
N PRO A 74 5.77 4.02 -12.18
CA PRO A 74 6.33 2.69 -12.46
C PRO A 74 5.57 1.58 -11.75
N TYR A 75 5.21 1.77 -10.49
CA TYR A 75 4.43 0.83 -9.69
C TYR A 75 3.02 0.65 -10.24
N PHE A 76 2.32 1.76 -10.56
CA PHE A 76 0.95 1.70 -11.09
C PHE A 76 0.91 1.01 -12.45
N ASN A 77 1.79 1.38 -13.36
CA ASN A 77 1.86 0.80 -14.71
C ASN A 77 2.20 -0.69 -14.65
N TYR A 78 3.18 -1.07 -13.82
CA TYR A 78 3.58 -2.46 -13.66
C TYR A 78 2.42 -3.40 -13.34
N PHE A 79 1.58 -3.02 -12.38
CA PHE A 79 0.43 -3.84 -11.99
C PHE A 79 -0.76 -3.71 -12.95
N ALA A 80 -1.00 -2.53 -13.52
CA ALA A 80 -2.02 -2.36 -14.55
C ALA A 80 -1.74 -3.23 -15.78
N GLU A 81 -0.50 -3.28 -16.26
CA GLU A 81 -0.05 -4.13 -17.37
C GLU A 81 -0.22 -5.63 -17.08
N ARG A 82 -0.24 -6.02 -15.81
CA ARG A 82 -0.47 -7.40 -15.32
C ARG A 82 -1.94 -7.71 -15.03
N GLY A 83 -2.82 -6.82 -15.46
CA GLY A 83 -4.27 -7.04 -15.41
C GLY A 83 -4.93 -6.66 -14.09
N PHE A 84 -4.26 -5.93 -13.21
CA PHE A 84 -4.88 -5.33 -12.04
C PHE A 84 -5.65 -4.06 -12.42
N THR A 85 -6.71 -3.78 -11.67
CA THR A 85 -7.25 -2.42 -11.57
C THR A 85 -6.45 -1.71 -10.48
N VAL A 86 -5.60 -0.74 -10.86
CA VAL A 86 -4.80 0.02 -9.90
C VAL A 86 -5.49 1.35 -9.63
N VAL A 87 -5.66 1.69 -8.35
CA VAL A 87 -6.39 2.88 -7.93
C VAL A 87 -5.52 3.69 -6.98
N SER A 88 -5.19 4.92 -7.33
CA SER A 88 -4.51 5.85 -6.42
C SER A 88 -5.49 6.91 -5.95
N ILE A 89 -5.57 7.15 -4.63
CA ILE A 89 -6.59 8.00 -4.02
C ILE A 89 -6.03 9.29 -3.44
N ASP A 90 -6.80 10.38 -3.52
CA ASP A 90 -6.65 11.52 -2.62
C ASP A 90 -7.07 11.13 -1.21
N TYR A 91 -6.57 11.84 -0.22
CA TYR A 91 -7.08 11.83 1.14
C TYR A 91 -6.85 13.19 1.80
N ARG A 92 -7.61 13.55 2.83
CA ARG A 92 -7.49 14.83 3.53
C ARG A 92 -6.18 14.90 4.30
N LEU A 93 -5.41 15.96 4.08
CA LEU A 93 -4.07 16.16 4.64
C LEU A 93 -4.15 16.77 6.05
N GLY A 94 -4.48 15.95 7.04
CA GLY A 94 -4.77 16.37 8.41
C GLY A 94 -3.59 16.99 9.18
N MET A 95 -2.35 16.87 8.67
CA MET A 95 -1.15 17.53 9.24
C MET A 95 -0.79 18.83 8.53
N LYS A 96 -1.55 19.25 7.50
CA LYS A 96 -1.31 20.52 6.83
C LYS A 96 -1.43 21.67 7.84
N ASN A 97 -0.40 22.52 7.93
CA ASN A 97 -0.30 23.62 8.91
C ASN A 97 -0.26 23.18 10.39
N GLN A 98 0.04 21.92 10.68
CA GLN A 98 0.23 21.44 12.04
C GLN A 98 1.71 21.41 12.41
N LYS A 99 2.00 21.57 13.71
CA LYS A 99 3.37 21.40 14.25
C LYS A 99 3.78 19.93 14.26
N ALA A 100 5.10 19.70 14.26
CA ALA A 100 5.68 18.38 14.38
C ALA A 100 5.02 17.53 15.48
N PRO A 101 4.62 16.27 15.20
CA PRO A 101 4.10 15.39 16.22
C PRO A 101 5.21 15.01 17.21
N GLY A 102 4.82 14.80 18.47
CA GLY A 102 5.72 14.35 19.52
C GLY A 102 4.97 13.56 20.59
N LEU A 103 5.69 13.02 21.57
CA LEU A 103 5.10 12.19 22.61
C LEU A 103 3.95 12.88 23.37
N PHE A 104 4.07 14.20 23.60
CA PHE A 104 3.07 15.01 24.31
C PHE A 104 2.16 15.80 23.37
N ASN A 105 2.49 15.85 22.06
CA ASN A 105 1.71 16.51 21.01
C ASN A 105 1.34 15.50 19.92
N ASN A 106 0.62 14.44 20.27
CA ASN A 106 0.25 13.37 19.32
C ASN A 106 -1.18 13.51 18.78
N LYS A 107 -2.01 14.41 19.32
CA LYS A 107 -3.39 14.60 18.87
C LYS A 107 -3.52 14.94 17.39
N PRO A 108 -2.72 15.87 16.82
CA PRO A 108 -2.80 16.18 15.38
C PRO A 108 -2.52 14.96 14.48
N ILE A 109 -1.47 14.22 14.76
CA ILE A 109 -1.12 13.03 13.95
C ILE A 109 -2.16 11.91 14.08
N ARG A 110 -2.73 11.71 15.27
CA ARG A 110 -3.84 10.75 15.48
C ARG A 110 -5.06 11.10 14.65
N ASN A 111 -5.43 12.38 14.67
CA ASN A 111 -6.56 12.87 13.89
C ASN A 111 -6.27 12.73 12.39
N ALA A 112 -5.05 13.04 11.94
CA ALA A 112 -4.67 12.90 10.54
C ALA A 112 -4.74 11.43 10.07
N ILE A 113 -4.28 10.48 10.90
CA ILE A 113 -4.40 9.04 10.62
C ILE A 113 -5.88 8.65 10.53
N ALA A 114 -6.70 9.04 11.51
CA ALA A 114 -8.13 8.70 11.54
C ALA A 114 -8.87 9.23 10.29
N VAL A 115 -8.60 10.47 9.90
CA VAL A 115 -9.17 11.11 8.71
C VAL A 115 -8.74 10.40 7.42
N ALA A 116 -7.45 10.02 7.30
CA ALA A 116 -6.96 9.31 6.13
C ALA A 116 -7.53 7.87 6.03
N VAL A 117 -7.73 7.18 7.16
CA VAL A 117 -8.41 5.88 7.22
C VAL A 117 -9.87 6.01 6.79
N GLU A 118 -10.58 7.02 7.29
CA GLU A 118 -11.96 7.30 6.88
C GLU A 118 -12.08 7.57 5.37
N ASP A 119 -11.10 8.27 4.78
CA ASP A 119 -11.09 8.56 3.35
C ASP A 119 -10.77 7.31 2.52
N LEU A 120 -9.86 6.45 2.99
CA LEU A 120 -9.61 5.15 2.37
C LEU A 120 -10.86 4.25 2.42
N TYR A 121 -11.59 4.21 3.53
CA TYR A 121 -12.84 3.45 3.62
C TYR A 121 -13.91 4.00 2.68
N SER A 122 -13.98 5.33 2.51
CA SER A 122 -14.90 5.95 1.55
C SER A 122 -14.55 5.60 0.10
N ALA A 123 -13.26 5.58 -0.24
CA ALA A 123 -12.79 5.13 -1.54
C ALA A 123 -13.10 3.65 -1.76
N THR A 124 -12.90 2.81 -0.73
CA THR A 124 -13.23 1.38 -0.78
C THR A 124 -14.73 1.18 -1.03
N ASN A 125 -15.60 1.88 -0.33
CA ASN A 125 -17.05 1.82 -0.56
C ASN A 125 -17.45 2.25 -1.97
N TYR A 126 -16.80 3.28 -2.49
CA TYR A 126 -17.01 3.69 -3.89
C TYR A 126 -16.65 2.55 -4.85
N LEU A 127 -15.51 1.89 -4.64
CA LEU A 127 -15.06 0.76 -5.46
C LEU A 127 -16.02 -0.43 -5.35
N LEU A 128 -16.48 -0.76 -4.15
CA LEU A 128 -17.47 -1.83 -3.92
C LEU A 128 -18.79 -1.53 -4.64
N GLY A 129 -19.29 -0.30 -4.54
CA GLY A 129 -20.54 0.11 -5.19
C GLY A 129 -20.46 0.18 -6.71
N ASN A 130 -19.26 0.31 -7.29
CA ASN A 130 -19.02 0.39 -8.74
C ASN A 130 -18.23 -0.81 -9.28
N ALA A 131 -18.14 -1.91 -8.52
CA ALA A 131 -17.28 -3.04 -8.84
C ALA A 131 -17.61 -3.68 -10.19
N ALA A 132 -18.89 -3.79 -10.55
CA ALA A 132 -19.32 -4.35 -11.82
C ALA A 132 -18.88 -3.48 -13.01
N GLU A 133 -19.03 -2.17 -12.91
CA GLU A 133 -18.61 -1.21 -13.95
C GLU A 133 -17.08 -1.19 -14.12
N LEU A 134 -16.36 -1.23 -12.99
CA LEU A 134 -14.91 -1.18 -12.95
C LEU A 134 -14.24 -2.54 -13.15
N ALA A 135 -15.04 -3.60 -13.33
CA ALA A 135 -14.58 -4.99 -13.41
C ALA A 135 -13.63 -5.37 -12.25
N ILE A 136 -14.02 -5.02 -11.01
CA ILE A 136 -13.25 -5.31 -9.80
C ILE A 136 -13.78 -6.58 -9.12
N ASP A 137 -12.87 -7.48 -8.75
CA ASP A 137 -13.15 -8.57 -7.81
C ASP A 137 -13.09 -8.01 -6.38
N THR A 138 -14.26 -7.85 -5.76
CA THR A 138 -14.40 -7.28 -4.41
C THR A 138 -13.75 -8.13 -3.32
N SER A 139 -13.54 -9.42 -3.58
CA SER A 139 -12.82 -10.33 -2.67
C SER A 139 -11.29 -10.20 -2.76
N ARG A 140 -10.78 -9.43 -3.74
CA ARG A 140 -9.36 -9.27 -4.03
C ARG A 140 -8.94 -7.79 -4.07
N ILE A 141 -9.44 -7.02 -3.08
CA ILE A 141 -9.01 -5.63 -2.89
C ILE A 141 -7.80 -5.63 -1.95
N ILE A 142 -6.66 -5.20 -2.50
CA ILE A 142 -5.37 -5.08 -1.81
C ILE A 142 -5.13 -3.59 -1.57
N ILE A 143 -4.72 -3.23 -0.36
CA ILE A 143 -4.34 -1.86 -0.02
C ILE A 143 -2.82 -1.74 0.09
N SER A 144 -2.29 -0.66 -0.46
CA SER A 144 -0.86 -0.39 -0.53
C SER A 144 -0.59 1.07 -0.20
N GLY A 145 0.53 1.37 0.43
CA GLY A 145 0.84 2.77 0.74
C GLY A 145 2.29 3.05 1.07
N SER A 146 2.67 4.31 0.86
CA SER A 146 3.99 4.86 1.11
C SER A 146 3.98 5.74 2.36
N SER A 147 4.91 5.57 3.32
CA SER A 147 5.08 6.49 4.46
C SER A 147 3.76 6.74 5.22
N ALA A 148 3.22 7.97 5.19
CA ALA A 148 1.90 8.30 5.73
C ALA A 148 0.79 7.40 5.15
N GLY A 149 0.83 7.10 3.86
CA GLY A 149 -0.07 6.15 3.21
C GLY A 149 0.11 4.73 3.74
N ALA A 150 1.35 4.31 4.02
CA ALA A 150 1.62 3.01 4.63
C ALA A 150 1.10 2.91 6.07
N ILE A 151 1.17 4.01 6.83
CA ILE A 151 0.52 4.12 8.15
C ILE A 151 -1.00 3.98 7.96
N THR A 152 -1.58 4.66 6.98
CA THR A 152 -3.03 4.61 6.71
C THR A 152 -3.51 3.20 6.39
N VAL A 153 -2.84 2.47 5.48
CA VAL A 153 -3.29 1.12 5.09
C VAL A 153 -3.12 0.09 6.20
N LEU A 154 -2.02 0.17 6.96
CA LEU A 154 -1.82 -0.69 8.14
C LEU A 154 -2.87 -0.40 9.22
N GLN A 155 -3.17 0.87 9.48
CA GLN A 155 -4.17 1.27 10.45
C GLN A 155 -5.57 0.86 10.02
N ALA A 156 -5.89 0.97 8.73
CA ALA A 156 -7.19 0.60 8.18
C ALA A 156 -7.45 -0.91 8.31
N ASP A 157 -6.51 -1.78 7.94
CA ASP A 157 -6.70 -3.22 8.15
C ASP A 157 -6.81 -3.55 9.64
N TYR A 158 -5.96 -2.93 10.48
CA TYR A 158 -6.01 -3.14 11.93
C TYR A 158 -7.38 -2.75 12.52
N GLU A 159 -7.91 -1.59 12.18
CA GLU A 159 -9.20 -1.11 12.69
C GLU A 159 -10.37 -1.95 12.16
N ASN A 160 -10.31 -2.39 10.92
CA ASN A 160 -11.31 -3.27 10.32
C ASN A 160 -11.32 -4.64 11.01
N ARG A 161 -10.15 -5.29 11.18
CA ARG A 161 -10.03 -6.60 11.82
C ARG A 161 -10.35 -6.60 13.31
N ASP A 162 -10.24 -5.45 13.95
CA ASP A 162 -10.52 -5.26 15.38
C ASP A 162 -11.94 -4.71 15.61
N ASN A 163 -12.77 -4.62 14.57
CA ASN A 163 -14.14 -4.09 14.58
C ASN A 163 -14.22 -2.73 15.30
N ARG A 164 -13.27 -1.84 15.04
CA ARG A 164 -13.25 -0.48 15.60
C ARG A 164 -14.38 0.36 15.00
N PRO A 165 -14.91 1.39 15.72
CA PRO A 165 -16.03 2.19 15.22
C PRO A 165 -15.82 2.82 13.83
N SER A 166 -14.57 3.12 13.46
CA SER A 166 -14.21 3.60 12.12
C SER A 166 -14.55 2.59 11.01
N ALA A 167 -14.46 1.29 11.31
CA ALA A 167 -14.74 0.21 10.36
C ALA A 167 -16.23 0.09 10.02
N ASN A 168 -17.15 0.68 10.82
CA ASN A 168 -18.59 0.73 10.50
C ASN A 168 -18.90 1.46 9.18
N LEU A 169 -17.91 2.10 8.58
CA LEU A 169 -18.01 2.67 7.22
C LEU A 169 -17.94 1.61 6.12
N LEU A 170 -17.42 0.42 6.41
CA LEU A 170 -17.35 -0.70 5.48
C LEU A 170 -18.52 -1.68 5.73
N PRO A 171 -18.90 -2.51 4.74
CA PRO A 171 -19.79 -3.64 4.98
C PRO A 171 -19.24 -4.57 6.07
N ASP A 172 -20.12 -5.12 6.91
CA ASP A 172 -19.74 -5.93 8.08
C ASP A 172 -18.88 -7.17 7.74
N ASP A 173 -19.06 -7.73 6.54
CA ASP A 173 -18.33 -8.90 6.05
C ASP A 173 -17.14 -8.56 5.16
N PHE A 174 -16.88 -7.28 4.92
CA PHE A 174 -15.77 -6.85 4.07
C PHE A 174 -14.43 -6.94 4.82
N ASN A 175 -13.45 -7.51 4.14
CA ASN A 175 -12.06 -7.52 4.58
C ASN A 175 -11.12 -7.30 3.39
N TYR A 176 -10.05 -6.55 3.61
CA TYR A 176 -8.98 -6.44 2.62
C TYR A 176 -8.29 -7.78 2.39
N ALA A 177 -7.96 -8.08 1.13
CA ALA A 177 -7.29 -9.32 0.75
C ALA A 177 -5.79 -9.32 1.07
N GLY A 178 -5.16 -8.15 1.12
CA GLY A 178 -3.75 -8.00 1.42
C GLY A 178 -3.37 -6.55 1.74
N VAL A 179 -2.25 -6.38 2.43
CA VAL A 179 -1.68 -5.07 2.78
C VAL A 179 -0.23 -4.99 2.33
N ILE A 180 0.16 -3.89 1.68
CA ILE A 180 1.55 -3.62 1.28
C ILE A 180 1.99 -2.29 1.89
N SER A 181 2.99 -2.34 2.75
CA SER A 181 3.44 -1.20 3.55
C SER A 181 4.89 -0.83 3.24
N PHE A 182 5.10 0.34 2.66
CA PHE A 182 6.43 0.92 2.43
C PHE A 182 6.76 1.94 3.52
N ALA A 183 7.55 1.53 4.52
CA ALA A 183 7.94 2.31 5.69
C ALA A 183 6.75 2.82 6.52
N GLY A 184 5.84 1.91 6.91
CA GLY A 184 4.65 2.20 7.70
C GLY A 184 4.75 1.85 9.17
N ALA A 185 3.72 2.21 9.92
CA ALA A 185 3.54 1.89 11.33
C ALA A 185 2.06 1.91 11.71
N ILE A 186 1.69 1.28 12.83
CA ILE A 186 0.37 1.42 13.44
C ILE A 186 0.46 2.33 14.67
N PHE A 187 -0.49 3.26 14.80
CA PHE A 187 -0.67 4.03 16.02
C PHE A 187 -1.61 3.28 16.97
N SER A 188 -1.15 2.99 18.18
CA SER A 188 -1.96 2.31 19.19
C SER A 188 -1.87 3.00 20.54
N GLY A 189 -3.00 3.06 21.25
CA GLY A 189 -3.09 3.48 22.66
C GLY A 189 -3.00 2.32 23.66
N GLU A 190 -2.96 1.08 23.17
CA GLU A 190 -3.09 -0.14 23.97
C GLU A 190 -1.80 -0.97 24.05
N GLY A 191 -0.72 -0.45 23.49
CA GLY A 191 0.56 -1.15 23.35
C GLY A 191 0.75 -1.72 21.94
N THR A 192 1.55 -2.78 21.80
CA THR A 192 1.71 -3.45 20.51
C THR A 192 0.36 -3.91 19.98
N PRO A 193 -0.02 -3.54 18.74
CA PRO A 193 -1.30 -3.92 18.16
C PRO A 193 -1.58 -5.41 18.30
N SER A 194 -2.79 -5.76 18.69
CA SER A 194 -3.31 -7.13 18.71
C SER A 194 -4.63 -7.14 17.97
N TYR A 195 -4.92 -8.23 17.29
CA TYR A 195 -6.07 -8.34 16.40
C TYR A 195 -7.11 -9.27 16.99
N THR A 196 -8.40 -8.92 16.91
CA THR A 196 -9.52 -9.79 17.30
C THR A 196 -9.81 -10.84 16.23
N GLN A 197 -9.53 -10.49 14.96
CA GLN A 197 -9.54 -11.41 13.82
C GLN A 197 -8.17 -11.37 13.13
N PRO A 198 -7.71 -12.46 12.49
CA PRO A 198 -6.43 -12.45 11.78
C PRO A 198 -6.35 -11.31 10.78
N PRO A 199 -5.24 -10.53 10.76
CA PRO A 199 -5.04 -9.47 9.77
C PRO A 199 -4.93 -10.05 8.35
N ALA A 200 -5.06 -9.19 7.34
CA ALA A 200 -4.73 -9.58 5.99
C ALA A 200 -3.25 -9.97 5.87
N PRO A 201 -2.89 -10.90 4.96
CA PRO A 201 -1.49 -11.12 4.61
C PRO A 201 -0.80 -9.79 4.34
N THR A 202 0.35 -9.54 4.99
CA THR A 202 0.99 -8.23 4.93
C THR A 202 2.43 -8.29 4.45
N LEU A 203 2.74 -7.50 3.43
CA LEU A 203 4.10 -7.23 2.98
C LEU A 203 4.61 -5.94 3.62
N PHE A 204 5.72 -6.06 4.34
CA PHE A 204 6.41 -4.92 4.94
C PHE A 204 7.74 -4.68 4.25
N PHE A 205 8.01 -3.44 3.84
CA PHE A 205 9.33 -2.93 3.53
C PHE A 205 9.69 -1.84 4.54
N HIS A 206 10.83 -1.94 5.21
CA HIS A 206 11.23 -0.90 6.17
C HIS A 206 12.74 -0.82 6.36
N GLY A 207 13.27 0.39 6.39
CA GLY A 207 14.67 0.67 6.67
C GLY A 207 14.97 0.67 8.17
N SER A 208 15.99 -0.05 8.59
CA SER A 208 16.33 -0.18 10.02
C SER A 208 16.82 1.13 10.66
N ALA A 209 17.30 2.08 9.85
CA ALA A 209 17.76 3.41 10.27
C ALA A 209 16.68 4.52 10.09
N ASP A 210 15.42 4.14 9.80
CA ASP A 210 14.33 5.11 9.65
C ASP A 210 14.05 5.85 10.97
N LYS A 211 14.16 7.18 10.93
CA LYS A 211 13.91 8.09 12.05
C LYS A 211 12.63 8.90 11.89
N LEU A 212 12.04 8.89 10.69
CA LEU A 212 10.81 9.63 10.40
C LEU A 212 9.58 8.80 10.77
N VAL A 213 9.49 7.58 10.25
CA VAL A 213 8.53 6.57 10.70
C VAL A 213 9.31 5.50 11.44
N PRO A 214 9.00 5.19 12.70
CA PRO A 214 9.86 4.30 13.48
C PRO A 214 9.87 2.89 12.92
N TYR A 215 11.04 2.38 12.54
CA TYR A 215 11.26 0.97 12.19
C TYR A 215 10.87 0.02 13.33
N ASN A 216 11.22 0.39 14.56
CA ASN A 216 10.86 -0.35 15.76
C ASN A 216 9.59 0.27 16.38
N LYS A 217 9.70 0.95 17.51
CA LYS A 217 8.59 1.59 18.19
C LYS A 217 9.04 2.86 18.89
N THR A 218 8.18 3.87 18.86
CA THR A 218 8.29 5.10 19.69
C THR A 218 7.05 5.18 20.55
N ARG A 219 7.18 5.03 21.87
CA ARG A 219 6.05 4.96 22.77
C ARG A 219 6.31 5.61 24.12
N PHE A 220 5.22 6.05 24.76
CA PHE A 220 5.16 6.40 26.17
C PHE A 220 4.08 5.54 26.82
N PHE A 221 4.47 4.69 27.77
CA PHE A 221 3.64 3.58 28.28
C PHE A 221 3.07 2.71 27.13
N LYS A 222 1.73 2.68 26.98
CA LYS A 222 1.04 1.91 25.95
C LYS A 222 0.82 2.71 24.66
N LEU A 223 0.84 4.05 24.73
CA LEU A 223 0.55 4.94 23.59
C LEU A 223 1.78 5.11 22.72
N GLY A 224 1.67 4.88 21.41
CA GLY A 224 2.79 5.10 20.49
C GLY A 224 2.59 4.59 19.07
N MET A 225 3.67 4.74 18.29
CA MET A 225 3.81 4.21 16.93
C MET A 225 4.60 2.91 16.98
N PHE A 226 4.08 1.88 16.33
CA PHE A 226 4.67 0.55 16.24
C PHE A 226 5.00 0.28 14.76
N GLY A 227 6.27 0.30 14.41
CA GLY A 227 6.76 0.10 13.05
C GLY A 227 6.78 -1.36 12.63
N SER A 228 7.31 -1.62 11.42
CA SER A 228 7.24 -2.95 10.81
C SER A 228 7.91 -4.04 11.64
N LYS A 229 9.03 -3.76 12.34
CA LYS A 229 9.72 -4.78 13.14
C LYS A 229 8.87 -5.39 14.27
N PRO A 230 8.25 -4.61 15.19
CA PRO A 230 7.35 -5.18 16.21
C PRO A 230 6.07 -5.77 15.62
N LEU A 231 5.57 -5.26 14.47
CA LEU A 231 4.41 -5.83 13.79
C LEU A 231 4.75 -7.21 13.21
N ALA A 232 5.83 -7.35 12.45
CA ALA A 232 6.28 -8.63 11.92
C ALA A 232 6.56 -9.66 13.06
N LYS A 233 7.17 -9.20 14.17
CA LYS A 233 7.33 -10.06 15.36
C LYS A 233 5.99 -10.52 15.95
N LYS A 234 4.97 -9.64 15.96
CA LYS A 234 3.62 -10.00 16.42
C LYS A 234 2.97 -10.99 15.46
N PHE A 235 3.04 -10.74 14.15
CA PHE A 235 2.55 -11.65 13.12
C PHE A 235 3.19 -13.04 13.25
N ASN A 236 4.51 -13.10 13.42
CA ASN A 236 5.23 -14.35 13.62
C ASN A 236 4.72 -15.12 14.87
N SER A 237 4.54 -14.42 16.00
CA SER A 237 4.10 -15.06 17.26
C SER A 237 2.67 -15.56 17.24
N GLU A 238 1.81 -14.96 16.41
CA GLU A 238 0.39 -15.31 16.27
C GLU A 238 0.12 -16.19 15.02
N HIS A 239 1.17 -16.54 14.29
CA HIS A 239 1.11 -17.32 13.05
C HIS A 239 0.26 -16.67 11.94
N TYR A 240 0.30 -15.34 11.83
CA TYR A 240 -0.31 -14.61 10.72
C TYR A 240 0.63 -14.58 9.52
N PRO A 241 0.13 -14.73 8.28
CA PRO A 241 0.96 -14.71 7.08
C PRO A 241 1.55 -13.31 6.82
N TYR A 242 2.86 -13.26 6.57
CA TYR A 242 3.54 -12.02 6.22
C TYR A 242 4.83 -12.27 5.44
N MET A 243 5.32 -11.21 4.79
CA MET A 243 6.64 -11.11 4.21
C MET A 243 7.26 -9.79 4.65
N PHE A 244 8.45 -9.82 5.24
CA PHE A 244 9.10 -8.64 5.77
C PHE A 244 10.50 -8.43 5.21
N TYR A 245 10.68 -7.36 4.43
CA TYR A 245 11.97 -6.87 3.97
C TYR A 245 12.53 -5.85 4.96
N SER A 246 13.49 -6.26 5.76
CA SER A 246 14.26 -5.41 6.67
C SER A 246 15.53 -4.91 5.96
N MET A 247 15.55 -3.62 5.58
CA MET A 247 16.68 -2.99 4.88
C MET A 247 17.66 -2.42 5.90
N GLU A 248 18.81 -3.10 6.09
CA GLU A 248 19.81 -2.73 7.10
C GLU A 248 20.47 -1.40 6.77
N ASP A 249 20.58 -0.52 7.77
CA ASP A 249 21.20 0.80 7.69
C ASP A 249 20.56 1.79 6.68
N ILE A 250 19.41 1.44 6.10
CA ILE A 250 18.66 2.33 5.23
C ILE A 250 17.61 3.11 6.04
N GLY A 251 17.41 4.38 5.68
CA GLY A 251 16.44 5.27 6.33
C GLY A 251 15.09 5.24 5.62
N HIS A 252 14.40 6.40 5.65
CA HIS A 252 13.03 6.56 5.16
C HIS A 252 12.87 6.41 3.63
N SER A 253 13.95 6.38 2.85
CA SER A 253 13.87 6.14 1.39
C SER A 253 13.21 4.81 1.02
N VAL A 254 13.11 3.86 1.95
CA VAL A 254 12.34 2.61 1.79
C VAL A 254 10.84 2.87 1.57
N SER A 255 10.37 4.07 1.84
CA SER A 255 9.00 4.47 1.50
C SER A 255 8.73 4.55 -0.01
N GLU A 256 9.77 4.62 -0.85
CA GLU A 256 9.61 4.87 -2.29
C GLU A 256 10.33 3.88 -3.20
N TYR A 257 11.64 3.66 -3.00
CA TYR A 257 12.43 2.90 -3.97
C TYR A 257 11.98 1.44 -4.19
N PRO A 258 11.37 0.72 -3.23
CA PRO A 258 10.90 -0.63 -3.52
C PRO A 258 9.82 -0.69 -4.59
N MET A 259 9.05 0.38 -4.79
CA MET A 259 8.07 0.50 -5.87
C MET A 259 8.68 0.65 -7.28
N GLN A 260 10.00 0.66 -7.37
CA GLN A 260 10.76 0.69 -8.63
C GLN A 260 11.69 -0.52 -8.74
N GLU A 261 12.30 -0.95 -7.63
CA GLU A 261 13.38 -1.93 -7.62
C GLU A 261 12.93 -3.35 -7.20
N PHE A 262 11.77 -3.48 -6.52
CA PHE A 262 11.26 -4.75 -5.96
C PHE A 262 9.88 -5.13 -6.52
N LEU A 263 9.58 -4.71 -7.74
CA LEU A 263 8.30 -4.99 -8.38
C LEU A 263 7.99 -6.49 -8.52
N PRO A 264 8.95 -7.36 -8.94
CA PRO A 264 8.73 -8.80 -9.03
C PRO A 264 8.45 -9.44 -7.65
N GLU A 265 9.13 -8.99 -6.59
CA GLU A 265 8.94 -9.51 -5.23
C GLU A 265 7.57 -9.12 -4.67
N ILE A 266 7.10 -7.91 -5.00
CA ILE A 266 5.75 -7.47 -4.64
C ILE A 266 4.71 -8.28 -5.40
N GLU A 267 4.91 -8.53 -6.70
CA GLU A 267 4.05 -9.40 -7.50
C GLU A 267 4.01 -10.81 -6.95
N GLN A 268 5.16 -11.37 -6.57
CA GLN A 268 5.24 -12.70 -5.95
C GLN A 268 4.47 -12.75 -4.64
N PHE A 269 4.58 -11.72 -3.77
CA PHE A 269 3.79 -11.64 -2.55
C PHE A 269 2.29 -11.65 -2.86
N ILE A 270 1.84 -10.84 -3.81
CA ILE A 270 0.42 -10.81 -4.18
C ILE A 270 -0.03 -12.18 -4.71
N SER A 271 0.74 -12.79 -5.60
CA SER A 271 0.41 -14.12 -6.14
C SER A 271 0.32 -15.18 -5.05
N ASP A 272 1.39 -15.32 -4.26
CA ASP A 272 1.53 -16.43 -3.33
C ASP A 272 0.69 -16.27 -2.06
N TRP A 273 0.77 -15.10 -1.40
CA TRP A 273 0.09 -14.88 -0.11
C TRP A 273 -1.35 -14.46 -0.26
N VAL A 274 -1.65 -13.62 -1.28
CA VAL A 274 -2.99 -13.05 -1.42
C VAL A 274 -3.88 -13.88 -2.34
N LEU A 275 -3.41 -14.21 -3.56
CA LEU A 275 -4.24 -14.90 -4.54
C LEU A 275 -4.28 -16.41 -4.33
N ASP A 276 -3.15 -17.03 -4.01
CA ASP A 276 -3.04 -18.48 -3.73
C ASP A 276 -3.32 -18.82 -2.26
N GLY A 277 -3.36 -17.81 -1.35
CA GLY A 277 -3.68 -17.99 0.06
C GLY A 277 -2.62 -18.75 0.88
N LYS A 278 -1.33 -18.71 0.46
CA LYS A 278 -0.24 -19.35 1.19
C LYS A 278 -0.05 -18.73 2.57
N GLN A 279 0.04 -19.56 3.59
CA GLN A 279 0.18 -19.14 5.00
C GLN A 279 1.66 -19.10 5.42
N TRP A 280 2.49 -18.37 4.68
CA TRP A 280 3.92 -18.28 4.95
C TRP A 280 4.27 -17.07 5.79
N MET A 281 5.27 -17.22 6.64
CA MET A 281 5.89 -16.17 7.44
C MET A 281 7.35 -16.05 7.00
N THR A 282 7.73 -14.91 6.41
CA THR A 282 9.04 -14.74 5.79
C THR A 282 9.71 -13.46 6.27
N ASP A 283 10.91 -13.60 6.84
CA ASP A 283 11.80 -12.48 7.18
C ASP A 283 12.97 -12.45 6.20
N ILE A 284 13.19 -11.32 5.55
CA ILE A 284 14.27 -11.08 4.59
C ILE A 284 15.10 -9.89 5.09
N HIS A 285 16.39 -10.14 5.35
CA HIS A 285 17.32 -9.10 5.75
C HIS A 285 18.23 -8.76 4.58
N ILE A 286 18.20 -7.50 4.15
CA ILE A 286 19.02 -6.99 3.07
C ILE A 286 19.97 -5.95 3.61
N LYS A 287 21.28 -6.15 3.37
CA LYS A 287 22.33 -5.16 3.55
C LYS A 287 22.90 -4.82 2.19
N ASP A 288 22.50 -3.67 1.67
CA ASP A 288 23.07 -3.14 0.41
C ASP A 288 24.33 -2.35 0.73
N LEU A 289 25.47 -2.90 0.36
CA LEU A 289 26.79 -2.29 0.61
C LEU A 289 27.04 -1.04 -0.25
N LEU A 290 26.28 -0.84 -1.32
CA LEU A 290 26.42 0.28 -2.24
C LEU A 290 25.47 1.43 -1.88
N ARG A 291 24.38 1.15 -1.19
CA ARG A 291 23.36 2.14 -0.81
C ARG A 291 23.68 2.74 0.56
N LYS A 292 23.99 4.01 0.57
CA LYS A 292 24.20 4.74 1.83
C LYS A 292 22.87 5.22 2.41
N SER A 293 22.73 5.19 3.73
CA SER A 293 21.60 5.81 4.39
C SER A 293 21.59 7.33 4.16
N ASN A 294 20.55 7.85 3.53
CA ASN A 294 20.34 9.29 3.36
C ASN A 294 19.48 9.89 4.48
N SER A 295 19.27 9.15 5.56
CA SER A 295 18.26 9.46 6.57
C SER A 295 18.79 10.42 7.63
N SER A 296 18.70 11.70 7.37
CA SER A 296 18.71 12.76 8.41
C SER A 296 17.30 13.22 8.79
N SER A 297 16.26 12.80 8.07
CA SER A 297 14.89 13.24 8.30
C SER A 297 14.33 12.66 9.58
N THR A 298 13.95 13.55 10.50
CA THR A 298 13.19 13.25 11.72
C THR A 298 11.85 13.97 11.67
N PRO A 299 10.83 13.60 12.47
CA PRO A 299 9.58 14.36 12.50
C PRO A 299 9.79 15.86 12.76
N GLY A 300 10.73 16.24 13.66
CA GLY A 300 11.06 17.63 13.92
C GLY A 300 11.54 18.39 12.68
N ASN A 301 12.44 17.80 11.89
CA ASN A 301 12.96 18.44 10.68
C ASN A 301 11.95 18.42 9.51
N TYR A 302 11.08 17.42 9.46
CA TYR A 302 10.13 17.26 8.36
C TYR A 302 8.92 18.18 8.47
N TYR A 303 8.39 18.41 9.69
CA TYR A 303 7.19 19.22 9.89
C TYR A 303 7.46 20.70 10.20
N ASN A 304 8.67 21.08 10.62
CA ASN A 304 9.11 22.45 10.83
C ASN A 304 9.85 22.98 9.60
#